data_ee8b766e2ace538605449aca6b4c302f
#
_entry.id   ee8b766e2ace538605449aca6b4c302f
#
_cell.length_a   1.000
_cell.length_b   1.000
_cell.length_c   1.000
_cell.angle_alpha   90.00
_cell.angle_beta   90.00
_cell.angle_gamma   90.00
#
_symmetry.space_group_name_H-M   'P 1'
#
loop_
_entity.id
_entity.type
_entity.pdbx_description
1 polymer ?
#
loop_
_entity_poly.entity_id
_entity_poly.type
_entity_poly.pdbx_seq_one_letter_code
_entity_poly.pdbx_strand_id
1 'polypeptide(L)'
;FTEVTDLLIEDKLCQDAIHFHYERPTMGAKMGIQSDGYGGSPSEDQNLLTIFVIDYSFSEEVEIINKDELIRTLKKGANFINQIDSSLFRNSLEETSEEFIYTNDLYRQIDLINSYEIIFLTNKSERARIKEHDIKARNENCRILVIDINQIEKLKNGQNIPKEMIIDLEKDGNSIPVLTASVNNDYKSYLTVLNGDFLAKIYEDYGHRL
;
A
#
# COMPACT_ATOMS: atom_id res chain seq x y z
N PHE A 1 -2.15 9.38 13.36
CA PHE A 1 -1.83 7.98 12.95
C PHE A 1 -2.82 7.02 13.59
N THR A 2 -2.77 6.78 14.89
CA THR A 2 -3.53 5.74 15.60
C THR A 2 -5.03 5.75 15.28
N GLU A 3 -5.71 6.89 15.36
CA GLU A 3 -7.15 6.97 15.05
C GLU A 3 -7.51 6.47 13.65
N VAL A 4 -6.68 6.77 12.64
CA VAL A 4 -6.93 6.34 11.26
C VAL A 4 -6.59 4.86 11.08
N THR A 5 -5.49 4.41 11.68
CA THR A 5 -5.08 3.01 11.57
C THR A 5 -6.03 2.07 12.30
N ASP A 6 -6.62 2.47 13.42
CA ASP A 6 -7.67 1.71 14.11
C ASP A 6 -8.88 1.48 13.18
N LEU A 7 -9.30 2.51 12.43
CA LEU A 7 -10.36 2.37 11.43
C LEU A 7 -9.96 1.43 10.28
N LEU A 8 -8.69 1.45 9.85
CA LEU A 8 -8.21 0.53 8.81
C LEU A 8 -8.19 -0.92 9.28
N ILE A 9 -7.85 -1.16 10.55
CA ILE A 9 -7.88 -2.48 11.16
C ILE A 9 -9.33 -2.98 11.28
N GLU A 10 -10.25 -2.14 11.73
CA GLU A 10 -11.68 -2.46 11.81
C GLU A 10 -12.26 -2.83 10.44
N ASP A 11 -11.87 -2.10 9.38
CA ASP A 11 -12.30 -2.37 7.99
C ASP A 11 -11.47 -3.47 7.30
N LYS A 12 -10.56 -4.12 8.02
CA LYS A 12 -9.67 -5.20 7.53
C LYS A 12 -8.81 -4.78 6.34
N LEU A 13 -8.43 -3.51 6.29
CA LEU A 13 -7.51 -2.97 5.28
C LEU A 13 -6.05 -3.21 5.64
N CYS A 14 -5.75 -3.35 6.93
CA CYS A 14 -4.48 -3.87 7.45
C CYS A 14 -4.74 -4.75 8.68
N GLN A 15 -3.79 -5.59 9.06
CA GLN A 15 -3.93 -6.48 10.23
C GLN A 15 -3.54 -5.78 11.53
N ASP A 16 -2.49 -4.98 11.48
CA ASP A 16 -1.94 -4.26 12.62
C ASP A 16 -1.29 -2.96 12.15
N ALA A 17 -1.02 -2.04 13.07
CA ALA A 17 -0.32 -0.80 12.76
C ALA A 17 0.48 -0.31 13.97
N ILE A 18 1.78 -0.29 13.83
CA ILE A 18 2.71 0.19 14.86
C ILE A 18 3.33 1.49 14.36
N HIS A 19 3.16 2.55 15.14
CA HIS A 19 3.69 3.87 14.82
C HIS A 19 5.18 3.94 15.13
N PHE A 20 5.97 4.44 14.19
CA PHE A 20 7.27 5.05 14.40
C PHE A 20 7.47 6.09 13.29
N HIS A 21 8.39 7.00 13.45
CA HIS A 21 8.64 8.01 12.43
C HIS A 21 10.12 8.06 12.08
N TYR A 22 10.42 7.84 10.82
CA TYR A 22 11.75 8.08 10.25
C TYR A 22 11.62 8.84 8.94
N GLU A 23 12.28 9.97 8.85
CA GLU A 23 12.39 10.72 7.60
C GLU A 23 13.82 11.20 7.37
N ARG A 24 14.31 10.98 6.16
CA ARG A 24 15.49 11.62 5.61
C ARG A 24 15.12 12.29 4.29
N PRO A 25 15.26 13.62 4.18
CA PRO A 25 14.86 14.36 2.99
C PRO A 25 15.73 13.97 1.78
N THR A 26 15.20 14.24 0.59
CA THR A 26 15.96 14.14 -0.66
C THR A 26 17.11 15.15 -0.66
N MET A 27 18.34 14.68 -0.89
CA MET A 27 19.55 15.52 -0.93
C MET A 27 20.28 15.30 -2.27
N GLY A 28 20.17 16.28 -3.16
CA GLY A 28 20.76 16.19 -4.50
C GLY A 28 20.19 15.00 -5.28
N ALA A 29 21.06 14.08 -5.73
CA ALA A 29 20.67 12.87 -6.45
C ALA A 29 20.20 11.73 -5.53
N LYS A 30 20.35 11.85 -4.19
CA LYS A 30 19.93 10.82 -3.24
C LYS A 30 18.43 11.01 -2.92
N MET A 31 17.65 10.02 -3.29
CA MET A 31 16.22 9.97 -2.94
C MET A 31 16.02 9.99 -1.43
N GLY A 32 15.02 10.69 -0.96
CA GLY A 32 14.60 10.66 0.45
C GLY A 32 14.11 9.28 0.89
N ILE A 33 14.03 9.11 2.18
CA ILE A 33 13.53 7.91 2.86
C ILE A 33 12.46 8.37 3.82
N GLN A 34 11.34 7.64 3.91
CA GLN A 34 10.30 7.93 4.89
C GLN A 34 9.56 6.64 5.26
N SER A 35 9.30 6.46 6.56
CA SER A 35 8.34 5.50 7.08
C SER A 35 7.77 6.06 8.37
N ASP A 36 6.45 6.03 8.49
CA ASP A 36 5.70 6.58 9.63
C ASP A 36 5.02 5.47 10.44
N GLY A 37 5.31 4.23 10.10
CA GLY A 37 4.79 3.06 10.77
C GLY A 37 4.88 1.80 9.92
N TYR A 38 4.46 0.71 10.50
CA TYR A 38 4.43 -0.60 9.84
C TYR A 38 3.24 -1.45 10.30
N GLY A 39 2.89 -2.44 9.49
CA GLY A 39 1.73 -3.30 9.67
C GLY A 39 2.08 -4.67 10.24
N GLY A 40 2.49 -4.74 11.50
CA GLY A 40 2.72 -6.04 12.15
C GLY A 40 3.96 -6.80 11.69
N SER A 41 4.00 -8.10 12.01
CA SER A 41 5.12 -8.98 11.66
C SER A 41 4.88 -9.63 10.29
N PRO A 42 5.82 -9.49 9.32
CA PRO A 42 5.68 -10.11 8.00
C PRO A 42 5.50 -11.63 8.05
N SER A 43 6.09 -12.31 9.03
CA SER A 43 5.94 -13.77 9.20
C SER A 43 4.53 -14.21 9.59
N GLU A 44 3.76 -13.31 10.18
CA GLU A 44 2.36 -13.54 10.57
C GLU A 44 1.38 -13.07 9.50
N ASP A 45 1.80 -12.13 8.64
CA ASP A 45 0.99 -11.57 7.56
C ASP A 45 1.39 -12.11 6.18
N GLN A 46 1.41 -13.42 6.00
CA GLN A 46 1.66 -14.10 4.73
C GLN A 46 2.93 -13.62 4.01
N ASN A 47 3.96 -13.24 4.75
CA ASN A 47 5.22 -12.66 4.26
C ASN A 47 5.06 -11.31 3.54
N LEU A 48 4.00 -10.59 3.86
CA LEU A 48 3.76 -9.22 3.42
C LEU A 48 4.42 -8.23 4.38
N LEU A 49 5.20 -7.29 3.86
CA LEU A 49 5.65 -6.12 4.61
C LEU A 49 4.77 -4.93 4.25
N THR A 50 3.99 -4.47 5.21
CA THR A 50 3.21 -3.23 5.10
C THR A 50 3.95 -2.10 5.81
N ILE A 51 4.15 -0.97 5.13
CA ILE A 51 4.64 0.27 5.74
C ILE A 51 3.63 1.40 5.54
N PHE A 52 3.64 2.33 6.49
CA PHE A 52 2.84 3.54 6.41
C PHE A 52 3.70 4.74 6.04
N VAL A 53 3.16 5.61 5.20
CA VAL A 53 3.76 6.89 4.84
C VAL A 53 2.70 7.97 4.98
N ILE A 54 3.01 9.03 5.74
CA ILE A 54 2.08 10.12 6.03
C ILE A 54 2.52 11.38 5.29
N ASP A 55 1.56 12.05 4.69
CA ASP A 55 1.71 13.42 4.19
C ASP A 55 0.58 14.27 4.78
N TYR A 56 0.94 15.12 5.75
CA TYR A 56 -0.01 15.94 6.49
C TYR A 56 0.16 17.42 6.18
N SER A 57 -0.93 18.09 5.82
CA SER A 57 -0.99 19.55 5.69
C SER A 57 -1.59 20.19 6.95
N PHE A 58 -0.99 21.27 7.39
CA PHE A 58 -1.51 22.12 8.47
C PHE A 58 -2.49 23.20 7.98
N SER A 59 -2.84 23.17 6.68
CA SER A 59 -3.81 24.09 6.09
C SER A 59 -5.21 23.87 6.71
N GLU A 60 -5.96 24.95 6.90
CA GLU A 60 -7.38 24.89 7.30
C GLU A 60 -8.27 24.45 6.13
N GLU A 61 -7.79 24.61 4.88
CA GLU A 61 -8.49 24.18 3.68
C GLU A 61 -7.98 22.81 3.23
N VAL A 62 -8.87 21.98 2.69
CA VAL A 62 -8.49 20.68 2.13
C VAL A 62 -7.70 20.91 0.85
N GLU A 63 -6.41 20.63 0.91
CA GLU A 63 -5.52 20.70 -0.25
C GLU A 63 -5.73 19.48 -1.17
N ILE A 64 -5.29 19.62 -2.43
CA ILE A 64 -5.31 18.52 -3.40
C ILE A 64 -3.87 18.05 -3.58
N ILE A 65 -3.62 16.76 -3.32
CA ILE A 65 -2.33 16.18 -3.66
C ILE A 65 -2.27 15.87 -5.16
N ASN A 66 -1.22 16.33 -5.81
CA ASN A 66 -1.01 16.02 -7.22
C ASN A 66 -0.26 14.68 -7.39
N LYS A 67 -0.34 14.11 -8.61
CA LYS A 67 0.25 12.80 -8.91
C LYS A 67 1.76 12.74 -8.66
N ASP A 68 2.50 13.77 -9.02
CA ASP A 68 3.96 13.78 -8.90
C ASP A 68 4.40 13.85 -7.43
N GLU A 69 3.69 14.61 -6.61
CA GLU A 69 3.88 14.70 -5.17
C GLU A 69 3.62 13.35 -4.50
N LEU A 70 2.48 12.73 -4.82
CA LEU A 70 2.10 11.43 -4.29
C LEU A 70 3.13 10.36 -4.69
N ILE A 71 3.51 10.25 -5.97
CA ILE A 71 4.54 9.31 -6.44
C ILE A 71 5.87 9.57 -5.74
N ARG A 72 6.27 10.83 -5.58
CA ARG A 72 7.52 11.16 -4.89
C ARG A 72 7.52 10.70 -3.45
N THR A 73 6.42 10.88 -2.73
CA THR A 73 6.29 10.46 -1.33
C THR A 73 6.24 8.94 -1.22
N LEU A 74 5.48 8.25 -2.07
CA LEU A 74 5.47 6.79 -2.13
C LEU A 74 6.86 6.19 -2.43
N LYS A 75 7.64 6.84 -3.30
CA LYS A 75 9.02 6.43 -3.59
C LYS A 75 9.94 6.57 -2.38
N LYS A 76 9.71 7.53 -1.49
CA LYS A 76 10.45 7.60 -0.21
C LYS A 76 10.17 6.36 0.65
N GLY A 77 8.90 5.93 0.72
CA GLY A 77 8.50 4.70 1.40
C GLY A 77 9.15 3.45 0.79
N ALA A 78 9.04 3.28 -0.52
CA ALA A 78 9.72 2.18 -1.21
C ALA A 78 11.23 2.19 -0.98
N ASN A 79 11.83 3.39 -0.90
CA ASN A 79 13.26 3.52 -0.62
C ASN A 79 13.60 3.12 0.83
N PHE A 80 12.72 3.34 1.80
CA PHE A 80 12.89 2.78 3.14
C PHE A 80 13.01 1.25 3.09
N ILE A 81 12.10 0.57 2.41
CA ILE A 81 12.13 -0.89 2.21
C ILE A 81 13.46 -1.33 1.57
N ASN A 82 13.93 -0.60 0.55
CA ASN A 82 15.19 -0.89 -0.14
C ASN A 82 16.42 -0.73 0.76
N GLN A 83 16.32 0.05 1.85
CA GLN A 83 17.44 0.27 2.76
C GLN A 83 17.51 -0.73 3.92
N ILE A 84 16.50 -1.57 4.13
CA ILE A 84 16.45 -2.52 5.24
C ILE A 84 17.67 -3.44 5.25
N ASP A 85 18.13 -3.92 4.10
CA ASP A 85 19.34 -4.76 4.00
C ASP A 85 20.66 -3.95 4.05
N SER A 86 20.62 -2.63 3.94
CA SER A 86 21.83 -1.81 3.93
C SER A 86 22.45 -1.72 5.32
N SER A 87 23.58 -2.33 5.54
CA SER A 87 24.33 -2.20 6.79
C SER A 87 24.73 -0.75 7.10
N LEU A 88 25.05 0.02 6.06
CA LEU A 88 25.35 1.45 6.20
C LEU A 88 24.15 2.23 6.71
N PHE A 89 22.96 1.90 6.24
CA PHE A 89 21.73 2.52 6.71
C PHE A 89 21.47 2.14 8.17
N ARG A 90 21.44 0.85 8.51
CA ARG A 90 21.16 0.39 9.87
C ARG A 90 22.18 0.96 10.88
N ASN A 91 23.45 0.97 10.53
CA ASN A 91 24.51 1.53 11.40
C ASN A 91 24.47 3.06 11.52
N SER A 92 23.70 3.74 10.69
CA SER A 92 23.47 5.19 10.79
C SER A 92 22.31 5.57 11.72
N LEU A 93 21.52 4.59 12.15
CA LEU A 93 20.44 4.77 13.11
C LEU A 93 20.98 4.72 14.54
N GLU A 94 20.33 5.41 15.46
CA GLU A 94 20.68 5.35 16.87
C GLU A 94 20.20 4.02 17.47
N GLU A 95 21.10 3.26 18.11
CA GLU A 95 20.81 1.89 18.59
C GLU A 95 19.64 1.80 19.57
N THR A 96 19.33 2.89 20.27
CA THR A 96 18.22 2.96 21.22
C THR A 96 16.92 3.45 20.58
N SER A 97 16.94 3.84 19.31
CA SER A 97 15.78 4.36 18.62
C SER A 97 14.81 3.25 18.17
N GLU A 98 13.54 3.58 18.08
CA GLU A 98 12.51 2.67 17.57
C GLU A 98 12.80 2.24 16.13
N GLU A 99 13.31 3.17 15.32
CA GLU A 99 13.66 2.93 13.92
C GLU A 99 14.77 1.87 13.79
N PHE A 100 15.77 1.91 14.68
CA PHE A 100 16.86 0.92 14.71
C PHE A 100 16.32 -0.46 15.07
N ILE A 101 15.58 -0.54 16.19
CA ILE A 101 15.01 -1.81 16.69
C ILE A 101 14.15 -2.44 15.58
N TYR A 102 13.25 -1.65 15.02
CA TYR A 102 12.33 -2.11 14.00
C TYR A 102 13.05 -2.52 12.70
N THR A 103 13.97 -1.68 12.18
CA THR A 103 14.71 -2.01 10.96
C THR A 103 15.53 -3.28 11.11
N ASN A 104 16.10 -3.54 12.30
CA ASN A 104 16.82 -4.79 12.56
C ASN A 104 15.88 -6.00 12.66
N ASP A 105 14.69 -5.85 13.22
CA ASP A 105 13.69 -6.92 13.25
C ASP A 105 13.20 -7.28 11.85
N LEU A 106 12.97 -6.30 11.01
CA LEU A 106 12.67 -6.51 9.59
C LEU A 106 13.83 -7.18 8.86
N TYR A 107 15.05 -6.73 9.12
CA TYR A 107 16.24 -7.34 8.50
C TYR A 107 16.37 -8.83 8.82
N ARG A 108 16.04 -9.24 10.04
CA ARG A 108 16.05 -10.67 10.43
C ARG A 108 15.01 -11.50 9.67
N GLN A 109 13.95 -10.88 9.22
CA GLN A 109 12.84 -11.49 8.50
C GLN A 109 12.89 -11.28 7.00
N ILE A 110 13.92 -10.59 6.48
CA ILE A 110 13.97 -10.09 5.11
C ILE A 110 13.86 -11.17 4.04
N ASP A 111 14.37 -12.37 4.33
CA ASP A 111 14.33 -13.52 3.42
C ASP A 111 12.93 -14.19 3.37
N LEU A 112 12.07 -13.89 4.35
CA LEU A 112 10.69 -14.36 4.39
C LEU A 112 9.75 -13.42 3.63
N ILE A 113 10.12 -12.13 3.49
CA ILE A 113 9.30 -11.12 2.86
C ILE A 113 9.34 -11.29 1.34
N ASN A 114 8.18 -11.52 0.75
CA ASN A 114 8.03 -11.70 -0.69
C ASN A 114 7.07 -10.69 -1.35
N SER A 115 6.37 -9.90 -0.55
CA SER A 115 5.45 -8.87 -1.04
C SER A 115 5.53 -7.60 -0.19
N TYR A 116 5.23 -6.46 -0.80
CA TYR A 116 5.37 -5.14 -0.19
C TYR A 116 4.10 -4.33 -0.40
N GLU A 117 3.65 -3.68 0.66
CA GLU A 117 2.52 -2.76 0.62
C GLU A 117 2.89 -1.42 1.23
N ILE A 118 2.45 -0.34 0.61
CA ILE A 118 2.60 1.01 1.14
C ILE A 118 1.21 1.60 1.33
N ILE A 119 0.84 1.85 2.57
CA ILE A 119 -0.39 2.57 2.92
C ILE A 119 -0.02 4.04 3.10
N PHE A 120 -0.54 4.86 2.20
CA PHE A 120 -0.33 6.31 2.23
C PHE A 120 -1.51 6.99 2.90
N LEU A 121 -1.24 7.71 3.99
CA LEU A 121 -2.25 8.44 4.75
C LEU A 121 -2.10 9.95 4.52
N THR A 122 -3.18 10.64 4.21
CA THR A 122 -3.15 12.10 4.05
C THR A 122 -4.48 12.75 4.42
N ASN A 123 -4.41 13.98 4.96
CA ASN A 123 -5.56 14.84 5.14
C ASN A 123 -5.88 15.72 3.91
N LYS A 124 -5.14 15.51 2.82
CA LYS A 124 -5.42 16.13 1.52
C LYS A 124 -6.44 15.29 0.75
N SER A 125 -7.05 15.85 -0.31
CA SER A 125 -7.89 15.09 -1.25
C SER A 125 -7.06 14.58 -2.42
N GLU A 126 -7.17 13.28 -2.71
CA GLU A 126 -6.48 12.63 -3.82
C GLU A 126 -7.41 12.58 -5.05
N ARG A 127 -6.89 12.98 -6.21
CA ARG A 127 -7.58 12.90 -7.50
C ARG A 127 -6.82 12.14 -8.57
N ALA A 128 -5.61 11.70 -8.23
CA ALA A 128 -4.74 11.01 -9.18
C ALA A 128 -4.93 9.49 -9.07
N ARG A 129 -5.14 8.81 -10.18
CA ARG A 129 -5.05 7.34 -10.22
C ARG A 129 -3.59 6.93 -10.35
N ILE A 130 -3.08 6.21 -9.34
CA ILE A 130 -1.76 5.59 -9.39
C ILE A 130 -1.92 4.15 -9.86
N LYS A 131 -0.99 3.73 -10.71
CA LYS A 131 -0.87 2.32 -11.09
C LYS A 131 0.16 1.65 -10.19
N GLU A 132 -0.12 0.45 -9.70
CA GLU A 132 0.78 -0.33 -8.84
C GLU A 132 2.19 -0.51 -9.45
N HIS A 133 2.30 -0.50 -10.78
CA HIS A 133 3.59 -0.62 -11.48
C HIS A 133 4.52 0.60 -11.38
N ASP A 134 4.02 1.72 -10.84
CA ASP A 134 4.80 2.96 -10.75
C ASP A 134 5.78 2.96 -9.56
N ILE A 135 5.57 2.08 -8.56
CA ILE A 135 6.34 2.01 -7.32
C ILE A 135 6.88 0.61 -7.11
N LYS A 136 8.21 0.51 -6.95
CA LYS A 136 8.90 -0.76 -6.71
C LYS A 136 9.79 -0.68 -5.48
N ALA A 137 9.79 -1.76 -4.70
CA ALA A 137 10.73 -2.02 -3.65
C ALA A 137 11.41 -3.38 -3.89
N ARG A 138 12.71 -3.48 -3.73
CA ARG A 138 13.50 -4.71 -3.93
C ARG A 138 13.20 -5.43 -5.26
N ASN A 139 13.00 -4.65 -6.34
CA ASN A 139 12.61 -5.08 -7.69
C ASN A 139 11.19 -5.65 -7.85
N GLU A 140 10.41 -5.74 -6.76
CA GLU A 140 9.01 -6.15 -6.78
C GLU A 140 8.08 -4.94 -6.83
N ASN A 141 6.91 -5.09 -7.43
CA ASN A 141 5.89 -4.06 -7.44
C ASN A 141 5.27 -3.93 -6.05
N CYS A 142 5.18 -2.72 -5.53
CA CYS A 142 4.48 -2.46 -4.28
C CYS A 142 2.97 -2.36 -4.53
N ARG A 143 2.20 -2.95 -3.65
CA ARG A 143 0.77 -2.63 -3.51
C ARG A 143 0.66 -1.23 -2.91
N ILE A 144 -0.26 -0.43 -3.41
CA ILE A 144 -0.46 0.93 -2.93
C ILE A 144 -1.91 1.09 -2.49
N LEU A 145 -2.08 1.49 -1.24
CA LEU A 145 -3.36 1.90 -0.70
C LEU A 145 -3.27 3.38 -0.30
N VAL A 146 -4.03 4.22 -0.96
CA VAL A 146 -4.10 5.66 -0.64
C VAL A 146 -5.35 5.90 0.20
N ILE A 147 -5.18 6.47 1.37
CA ILE A 147 -6.26 6.84 2.30
C ILE A 147 -6.23 8.36 2.44
N ASP A 148 -7.05 9.01 1.67
CA ASP A 148 -7.22 10.46 1.65
C ASP A 148 -8.31 10.91 2.66
N ILE A 149 -8.50 12.22 2.78
CA ILE A 149 -9.48 12.78 3.73
C ILE A 149 -10.90 12.27 3.46
N ASN A 150 -11.27 12.05 2.18
CA ASN A 150 -12.62 11.59 1.83
C ASN A 150 -12.82 10.12 2.24
N GLN A 151 -11.76 9.31 2.17
CA GLN A 151 -11.81 7.92 2.60
C GLN A 151 -11.80 7.81 4.13
N ILE A 152 -11.02 8.65 4.82
CA ILE A 152 -11.07 8.75 6.28
C ILE A 152 -12.47 9.11 6.75
N GLU A 153 -13.14 10.06 6.09
CA GLU A 153 -14.51 10.43 6.41
C GLU A 153 -15.50 9.27 6.20
N LYS A 154 -15.35 8.52 5.11
CA LYS A 154 -16.17 7.32 4.86
C LYS A 154 -15.98 6.26 5.95
N LEU A 155 -14.75 5.95 6.32
CA LEU A 155 -14.45 5.01 7.40
C LEU A 155 -15.08 5.46 8.73
N LYS A 156 -14.94 6.73 9.11
CA LYS A 156 -15.57 7.29 10.31
C LYS A 156 -17.10 7.17 10.30
N ASN A 157 -17.71 7.21 9.14
CA ASN A 157 -19.16 7.05 8.96
C ASN A 157 -19.58 5.56 8.82
N GLY A 158 -18.70 4.61 9.05
CA GLY A 158 -18.97 3.18 8.92
C GLY A 158 -19.25 2.74 7.48
N GLN A 159 -18.78 3.49 6.51
CA GLN A 159 -18.85 3.15 5.09
C GLN A 159 -17.56 2.46 4.69
N ASN A 160 -17.65 1.24 4.22
CA ASN A 160 -16.49 0.50 3.72
C ASN A 160 -15.85 1.25 2.55
N ILE A 161 -14.53 1.30 2.54
CA ILE A 161 -13.78 1.79 1.37
C ILE A 161 -13.89 0.71 0.30
N PRO A 162 -14.39 1.03 -0.90
CA PRO A 162 -14.40 0.07 -1.99
C PRO A 162 -12.96 -0.33 -2.31
N LYS A 163 -12.66 -1.60 -2.12
CA LYS A 163 -11.38 -2.17 -2.56
C LYS A 163 -11.45 -2.26 -4.09
N GLU A 164 -10.99 -1.22 -4.80
CA GLU A 164 -10.89 -1.29 -6.26
C GLU A 164 -9.78 -2.30 -6.60
N MET A 165 -10.20 -3.44 -7.11
CA MET A 165 -9.30 -4.47 -7.62
C MET A 165 -9.45 -4.53 -9.12
N ILE A 166 -8.39 -4.21 -9.85
CA ILE A 166 -8.37 -4.32 -11.30
C ILE A 166 -7.75 -5.68 -11.66
N ILE A 167 -8.59 -6.59 -12.12
CA ILE A 167 -8.13 -7.87 -12.66
C ILE A 167 -8.10 -7.74 -14.18
N ASP A 168 -6.90 -7.78 -14.74
CA ASP A 168 -6.72 -7.77 -16.20
C ASP A 168 -6.93 -9.19 -16.73
N LEU A 169 -8.10 -9.42 -17.29
CA LEU A 169 -8.49 -10.71 -17.83
C LEU A 169 -7.80 -11.06 -19.15
N GLU A 170 -7.12 -10.09 -19.79
CA GLU A 170 -6.42 -10.29 -21.08
C GLU A 170 -4.91 -10.53 -20.90
N LYS A 171 -4.36 -10.31 -19.73
CA LYS A 171 -2.92 -10.29 -19.45
C LYS A 171 -2.20 -11.61 -19.81
N ASP A 172 -2.91 -12.73 -19.79
CA ASP A 172 -2.37 -14.06 -20.14
C ASP A 172 -2.77 -14.53 -21.56
N GLY A 173 -3.23 -13.62 -22.43
CA GLY A 173 -3.51 -13.89 -23.84
C GLY A 173 -4.76 -14.74 -24.12
N ASN A 174 -5.56 -14.99 -23.12
CA ASN A 174 -6.80 -15.75 -23.23
C ASN A 174 -7.99 -14.78 -23.27
N SER A 175 -8.69 -14.73 -24.41
CA SER A 175 -9.99 -14.09 -24.46
C SER A 175 -10.99 -14.88 -23.61
N ILE A 176 -11.61 -14.23 -22.64
CA ILE A 176 -12.61 -14.87 -21.78
C ILE A 176 -13.96 -14.81 -22.50
N PRO A 177 -14.62 -15.94 -22.77
CA PRO A 177 -15.93 -15.94 -23.37
C PRO A 177 -16.95 -15.35 -22.39
N VAL A 178 -17.74 -14.38 -22.84
CA VAL A 178 -18.74 -13.68 -22.04
C VAL A 178 -20.11 -13.86 -22.65
N LEU A 179 -21.09 -14.27 -21.86
CA LEU A 179 -22.50 -14.27 -22.21
C LEU A 179 -23.18 -13.06 -21.56
N THR A 180 -23.90 -12.28 -22.33
CA THR A 180 -24.70 -11.19 -21.78
C THR A 180 -25.87 -11.78 -21.01
N ALA A 181 -25.90 -11.59 -19.69
CA ALA A 181 -26.94 -12.11 -18.82
C ALA A 181 -28.12 -11.14 -18.70
N SER A 182 -27.86 -9.83 -18.65
CA SER A 182 -28.89 -8.78 -18.60
C SER A 182 -28.37 -7.49 -19.19
N VAL A 183 -29.24 -6.76 -19.87
CA VAL A 183 -28.97 -5.40 -20.37
C VAL A 183 -30.19 -4.55 -20.05
N ASN A 184 -30.00 -3.47 -19.30
CA ASN A 184 -30.97 -2.40 -19.14
C ASN A 184 -30.26 -1.04 -19.29
N ASN A 185 -31.00 0.07 -19.05
CA ASN A 185 -30.45 1.40 -19.27
C ASN A 185 -29.33 1.78 -18.28
N ASP A 186 -29.30 1.16 -17.11
CA ASP A 186 -28.44 1.55 -15.99
C ASP A 186 -27.24 0.61 -15.82
N TYR A 187 -27.38 -0.68 -16.22
CA TYR A 187 -26.30 -1.65 -16.09
C TYR A 187 -26.36 -2.78 -17.13
N LYS A 188 -25.21 -3.38 -17.36
CA LYS A 188 -25.05 -4.62 -18.13
C LYS A 188 -24.41 -5.66 -17.26
N SER A 189 -25.00 -6.86 -17.19
CA SER A 189 -24.41 -8.00 -16.50
C SER A 189 -23.98 -9.08 -17.48
N TYR A 190 -22.85 -9.71 -17.17
CA TYR A 190 -22.23 -10.71 -18.01
C TYR A 190 -21.95 -11.96 -17.17
N LEU A 191 -22.13 -13.13 -17.77
CA LEU A 191 -21.73 -14.41 -17.20
C LEU A 191 -20.48 -14.89 -17.94
N THR A 192 -19.48 -15.32 -17.18
CA THR A 192 -18.24 -15.88 -17.74
C THR A 192 -17.81 -17.11 -16.97
N VAL A 193 -16.95 -17.91 -17.58
CA VAL A 193 -16.29 -19.06 -16.96
C VAL A 193 -14.80 -18.77 -16.90
N LEU A 194 -14.24 -18.76 -15.71
CA LEU A 194 -12.82 -18.61 -15.48
C LEU A 194 -12.15 -19.97 -15.35
N ASN A 195 -10.94 -20.09 -15.87
CA ASN A 195 -10.10 -21.26 -15.63
C ASN A 195 -9.73 -21.32 -14.13
N GLY A 196 -9.71 -22.55 -13.57
CA GLY A 196 -9.37 -22.77 -12.17
C GLY A 196 -7.97 -22.28 -11.79
N ASP A 197 -6.98 -22.45 -12.69
CA ASP A 197 -5.62 -21.96 -12.47
C ASP A 197 -5.55 -20.43 -12.42
N PHE A 198 -6.33 -19.77 -13.29
CA PHE A 198 -6.44 -18.32 -13.27
C PHE A 198 -7.13 -17.82 -12.00
N LEU A 199 -8.17 -18.52 -11.54
CA LEU A 199 -8.86 -18.19 -10.28
C LEU A 199 -7.93 -18.39 -9.07
N ALA A 200 -7.12 -19.47 -9.07
CA ALA A 200 -6.12 -19.72 -8.03
C ALA A 200 -5.08 -18.58 -7.97
N LYS A 201 -4.60 -18.15 -9.14
CA LYS A 201 -3.66 -17.02 -9.24
C LYS A 201 -4.27 -15.72 -8.74
N ILE A 202 -5.52 -15.41 -9.08
CA ILE A 202 -6.24 -14.25 -8.52
C ILE A 202 -6.31 -14.36 -6.99
N TYR A 203 -6.58 -15.56 -6.47
CA TYR A 203 -6.64 -15.78 -5.03
C TYR A 203 -5.25 -15.66 -4.37
N GLU A 204 -4.19 -16.14 -5.00
CA GLU A 204 -2.80 -15.94 -4.53
C GLU A 204 -2.41 -14.46 -4.53
N ASP A 205 -2.77 -13.72 -5.58
CA ASP A 205 -2.40 -12.31 -5.74
C ASP A 205 -3.26 -11.36 -4.87
N TYR A 206 -4.53 -11.71 -4.64
CA TYR A 206 -5.52 -10.79 -4.06
C TYR A 206 -6.37 -11.41 -2.95
N GLY A 207 -6.18 -12.68 -2.59
CA GLY A 207 -7.08 -13.44 -1.70
C GLY A 207 -7.27 -12.81 -0.32
N HIS A 208 -6.30 -12.04 0.17
CA HIS A 208 -6.40 -11.26 1.40
C HIS A 208 -7.34 -10.04 1.25
N ARG A 209 -7.74 -9.69 0.01
CA ARG A 209 -8.69 -8.60 -0.32
C ARG A 209 -10.06 -9.12 -0.77
N LEU A 210 -10.20 -10.43 -1.01
CA LEU A 210 -11.44 -11.10 -1.36
C LEU A 210 -12.19 -11.54 -0.10
#